data_c95526694ac7285bf1c103eebb53f35e
#
_entry.id   c95526694ac7285bf1c103eebb53f35e
#
_cell.length_a   1.000
_cell.length_b   1.000
_cell.length_c   1.000
_cell.angle_alpha   90.00
_cell.angle_beta   90.00
_cell.angle_gamma   90.00
#
_symmetry.space_group_name_H-M   'P 1'
#
loop_
_entity.id
_entity.type
_entity.pdbx_description
1 polymer ?
#
loop_
_entity_poly.entity_id
_entity_poly.type
_entity_poly.pdbx_seq_one_letter_code
_entity_poly.pdbx_strand_id
1 'polypeptide(L)'
;LFLTIFTISVYFSLDTILLGFLADNESVGYYSSALKLNRLLIGVLSAFSVAMFPGLVSLYHNGQKEAFVLLIKQCFYVLVSLSMPLVLGIVLCAPEIIHILLGTAFDRAILPLQITAPLILIISMSGIFGFQVLSAVGKDKSILISALIGMFISIICAIQLVPTFKENGAAITILL
;
A
#
# COMPACT_ATOMS: atom_id res chain seq x y z
N LEU A 1 -3.50 -19.63 -3.13
CA LEU A 1 -3.03 -18.70 -2.08
C LEU A 1 -1.54 -18.39 -2.23
N PHE A 2 -0.63 -19.38 -2.35
CA PHE A 2 0.81 -19.14 -2.53
C PHE A 2 1.13 -18.26 -3.74
N LEU A 3 0.56 -18.59 -4.91
CA LEU A 3 0.77 -17.83 -6.14
C LEU A 3 0.29 -16.36 -6.00
N THR A 4 -0.81 -16.12 -5.30
CA THR A 4 -1.35 -14.79 -5.04
C THR A 4 -0.39 -13.96 -4.17
N ILE A 5 0.11 -14.55 -3.07
CA ILE A 5 1.06 -13.87 -2.18
C ILE A 5 2.37 -13.57 -2.91
N PHE A 6 2.87 -14.53 -3.70
CA PHE A 6 4.07 -14.33 -4.51
C PHE A 6 3.90 -13.18 -5.51
N THR A 7 2.79 -13.16 -6.26
CA THR A 7 2.50 -12.09 -7.22
C THR A 7 2.42 -10.72 -6.55
N ILE A 8 1.74 -10.63 -5.39
CA ILE A 8 1.65 -9.38 -4.62
C ILE A 8 3.04 -8.92 -4.14
N SER A 9 3.89 -9.85 -3.67
CA SER A 9 5.26 -9.52 -3.23
C SER A 9 6.12 -9.01 -4.37
N VAL A 10 6.02 -9.62 -5.55
CA VAL A 10 6.70 -9.16 -6.76
C VAL A 10 6.18 -7.77 -7.15
N TYR A 11 4.87 -7.56 -7.18
CA TYR A 11 4.25 -6.28 -7.49
C TYR A 11 4.79 -5.16 -6.60
N PHE A 12 4.83 -5.34 -5.28
CA PHE A 12 5.37 -4.34 -4.34
C PHE A 12 6.87 -4.07 -4.46
N SER A 13 7.62 -4.93 -5.13
CA SER A 13 9.06 -4.75 -5.35
C SER A 13 9.38 -4.17 -6.73
N LEU A 14 8.43 -4.28 -7.68
CA LEU A 14 8.64 -3.88 -9.08
C LEU A 14 9.02 -2.41 -9.23
N ASP A 15 8.36 -1.51 -8.51
CA ASP A 15 8.62 -0.07 -8.64
C ASP A 15 10.06 0.26 -8.25
N THR A 16 10.57 -0.35 -7.18
CA THR A 16 11.96 -0.17 -6.73
C THR A 16 12.96 -0.76 -7.72
N ILE A 17 12.64 -1.94 -8.28
CA ILE A 17 13.48 -2.62 -9.28
C ILE A 17 13.52 -1.80 -10.58
N LEU A 18 12.35 -1.38 -11.08
CA LEU A 18 12.25 -0.57 -12.30
C LEU A 18 12.94 0.79 -12.12
N LEU A 19 12.82 1.42 -10.95
CA LEU A 19 13.53 2.65 -10.64
C LEU A 19 15.05 2.43 -10.70
N GLY A 20 15.57 1.31 -10.20
CA GLY A 20 16.99 0.97 -10.25
C GLY A 20 17.52 0.73 -11.67
N PHE A 21 16.67 0.25 -12.58
CA PHE A 21 17.04 0.06 -13.99
C PHE A 21 16.89 1.31 -14.85
N LEU A 22 15.90 2.15 -14.56
CA LEU A 22 15.51 3.30 -15.38
C LEU A 22 16.07 4.64 -14.89
N ALA A 23 16.56 4.71 -13.65
CA ALA A 23 17.15 5.88 -13.04
C ALA A 23 18.50 5.55 -12.37
N ASP A 24 18.84 6.25 -11.29
CA ASP A 24 20.08 6.10 -10.56
C ASP A 24 19.87 5.48 -9.16
N ASN A 25 20.95 4.92 -8.59
CA ASN A 25 20.91 4.30 -7.27
C ASN A 25 20.55 5.28 -6.14
N GLU A 26 20.83 6.56 -6.33
CA GLU A 26 20.52 7.61 -5.38
C GLU A 26 19.01 7.83 -5.30
N SER A 27 18.32 7.89 -6.44
CA SER A 27 16.86 7.96 -6.53
C SER A 27 16.18 6.74 -5.88
N VAL A 28 16.76 5.53 -6.05
CA VAL A 28 16.28 4.32 -5.34
C VAL A 28 16.41 4.49 -3.83
N GLY A 29 17.50 5.09 -3.35
CA GLY A 29 17.71 5.38 -1.93
C GLY A 29 16.61 6.29 -1.36
N TYR A 30 16.32 7.40 -2.00
CA TYR A 30 15.29 8.35 -1.58
C TYR A 30 13.89 7.73 -1.59
N TYR A 31 13.51 7.10 -2.70
CA TYR A 31 12.23 6.43 -2.85
C TYR A 31 11.99 5.31 -1.85
N SER A 32 12.97 4.41 -1.70
CA SER A 32 12.85 3.27 -0.78
C SER A 32 12.78 3.70 0.68
N SER A 33 13.46 4.78 1.04
CA SER A 33 13.40 5.37 2.39
C SER A 33 12.02 5.94 2.68
N ALA A 34 11.44 6.69 1.75
CA ALA A 34 10.07 7.21 1.85
C ALA A 34 9.04 6.06 1.97
N LEU A 35 9.15 5.03 1.13
CA LEU A 35 8.26 3.87 1.19
C LEU A 35 8.37 3.10 2.50
N LYS A 36 9.58 2.94 3.06
CA LYS A 36 9.77 2.24 4.34
C LYS A 36 9.00 2.93 5.47
N LEU A 37 9.02 4.27 5.52
CA LEU A 37 8.27 5.03 6.51
C LEU A 37 6.76 4.81 6.38
N ASN A 38 6.21 4.92 5.17
CA ASN A 38 4.79 4.64 4.93
C ASN A 38 4.41 3.18 5.23
N ARG A 39 5.27 2.21 4.87
CA ARG A 39 5.04 0.78 5.14
C ARG A 39 5.00 0.43 6.64
N LEU A 40 5.73 1.15 7.49
CA LEU A 40 5.63 0.98 8.94
C LEU A 40 4.21 1.29 9.43
N LEU A 41 3.61 2.39 8.99
CA LEU A 41 2.24 2.78 9.36
C LEU A 41 1.20 1.83 8.75
N ILE A 42 1.39 1.44 7.49
CA ILE A 42 0.55 0.43 6.83
C ILE A 42 0.58 -0.88 7.62
N GLY A 43 1.75 -1.29 8.12
CA GLY A 43 1.92 -2.50 8.94
C GLY A 43 1.06 -2.48 10.19
N VAL A 44 1.02 -1.36 10.91
CA VAL A 44 0.17 -1.19 12.10
C VAL A 44 -1.33 -1.34 11.76
N LEU A 45 -1.78 -0.67 10.70
CA LEU A 45 -3.18 -0.75 10.26
C LEU A 45 -3.53 -2.14 9.72
N SER A 46 -2.59 -2.79 9.03
CA SER A 46 -2.77 -4.17 8.53
C SER A 46 -2.89 -5.19 9.66
N ALA A 47 -2.16 -5.01 10.77
CA ALA A 47 -2.29 -5.89 11.93
C ALA A 47 -3.70 -5.86 12.51
N PHE A 48 -4.32 -4.68 12.60
CA PHE A 48 -5.73 -4.56 12.99
C PHE A 48 -6.65 -5.32 12.03
N SER A 49 -6.45 -5.17 10.73
CA SER A 49 -7.23 -5.86 9.71
C SER A 49 -7.10 -7.38 9.82
N VAL A 50 -5.89 -7.89 10.00
CA VAL A 50 -5.63 -9.34 10.15
C VAL A 50 -6.32 -9.90 11.40
N ALA A 51 -6.34 -9.17 12.51
CA ALA A 51 -7.02 -9.59 13.73
C ALA A 51 -8.55 -9.80 13.55
N MET A 52 -9.17 -9.07 12.60
CA MET A 52 -10.60 -9.20 12.30
C MET A 52 -10.92 -10.38 11.35
N PHE A 53 -9.93 -10.94 10.66
CA PHE A 53 -10.13 -11.97 9.65
C PHE A 53 -10.82 -13.25 10.16
N PRO A 54 -10.44 -13.86 11.32
CA PRO A 54 -11.12 -15.04 11.83
C PRO A 54 -12.61 -14.80 12.10
N GLY A 55 -12.95 -13.60 12.60
CA GLY A 55 -14.35 -13.19 12.82
C GLY A 55 -15.16 -13.15 11.52
N LEU A 56 -14.59 -12.57 10.46
CA LEU A 56 -15.20 -12.53 9.12
C LEU A 56 -15.45 -13.93 8.57
N VAL A 57 -14.47 -14.81 8.65
CA VAL A 57 -14.58 -16.20 8.18
C VAL A 57 -15.68 -16.95 8.95
N SER A 58 -15.70 -16.84 10.28
CA SER A 58 -16.71 -17.48 11.13
C SER A 58 -18.13 -17.01 10.80
N LEU A 59 -18.35 -15.71 10.71
CA LEU A 59 -19.67 -15.14 10.39
C LEU A 59 -20.16 -15.55 9.01
N TYR A 60 -19.25 -15.59 8.03
CA TYR A 60 -19.59 -16.03 6.68
C TYR A 60 -20.01 -17.51 6.63
N HIS A 61 -19.22 -18.41 7.23
CA HIS A 61 -19.52 -19.84 7.26
C HIS A 61 -20.79 -20.19 8.06
N ASN A 62 -21.09 -19.42 9.10
CA ASN A 62 -22.31 -19.58 9.88
C ASN A 62 -23.56 -18.97 9.22
N GLY A 63 -23.44 -18.41 8.00
CA GLY A 63 -24.55 -17.81 7.28
C GLY A 63 -25.07 -16.50 7.87
N GLN A 64 -24.37 -15.89 8.83
CA GLN A 64 -24.76 -14.66 9.53
C GLN A 64 -24.44 -13.42 8.68
N LYS A 65 -25.14 -13.25 7.58
CA LYS A 65 -24.85 -12.20 6.57
C LYS A 65 -24.93 -10.78 7.13
N GLU A 66 -25.91 -10.51 8.00
CA GLU A 66 -26.08 -9.17 8.59
C GLU A 66 -24.89 -8.80 9.50
N ALA A 67 -24.50 -9.74 10.38
CA ALA A 67 -23.36 -9.57 11.27
C ALA A 67 -22.03 -9.46 10.49
N PHE A 68 -21.89 -10.23 9.40
CA PHE A 68 -20.73 -10.15 8.49
C PHE A 68 -20.59 -8.75 7.87
N VAL A 69 -21.69 -8.21 7.31
CA VAL A 69 -21.70 -6.86 6.72
C VAL A 69 -21.46 -5.78 7.78
N LEU A 70 -22.04 -5.96 8.98
CA LEU A 70 -21.83 -5.03 10.09
C LEU A 70 -20.36 -4.97 10.51
N LEU A 71 -19.70 -6.14 10.64
CA LEU A 71 -18.28 -6.21 10.99
C LEU A 71 -17.41 -5.53 9.92
N ILE A 72 -17.68 -5.74 8.62
CA ILE A 72 -16.98 -5.04 7.53
C ILE A 72 -17.12 -3.53 7.65
N LYS A 73 -18.35 -3.02 7.91
CA LYS A 73 -18.58 -1.58 8.09
C LYS A 73 -17.82 -1.03 9.29
N GLN A 74 -17.80 -1.74 10.40
CA GLN A 74 -17.05 -1.33 11.59
C GLN A 74 -15.54 -1.25 11.29
N CYS A 75 -14.97 -2.28 10.65
CA CYS A 75 -13.58 -2.28 10.22
C CYS A 75 -13.27 -1.10 9.29
N PHE A 76 -14.15 -0.83 8.33
CA PHE A 76 -14.02 0.31 7.43
C PHE A 76 -13.93 1.64 8.18
N TYR A 77 -14.90 1.91 9.07
CA TYR A 77 -14.92 3.16 9.83
C TYR A 77 -13.68 3.34 10.71
N VAL A 78 -13.24 2.29 11.38
CA VAL A 78 -12.04 2.33 12.22
C VAL A 78 -10.80 2.63 11.37
N LEU A 79 -10.61 1.91 10.24
CA LEU A 79 -9.44 2.14 9.38
C LEU A 79 -9.42 3.51 8.74
N VAL A 80 -10.56 4.02 8.26
CA VAL A 80 -10.62 5.38 7.71
C VAL A 80 -10.33 6.41 8.78
N SER A 81 -10.93 6.26 9.97
CA SER A 81 -10.71 7.16 11.10
C SER A 81 -9.26 7.22 11.58
N LEU A 82 -8.53 6.10 11.49
CA LEU A 82 -7.11 6.03 11.86
C LEU A 82 -6.19 6.48 10.73
N SER A 83 -6.48 6.07 9.48
CA SER A 83 -5.61 6.36 8.35
C SER A 83 -5.66 7.80 7.88
N MET A 84 -6.81 8.47 7.96
CA MET A 84 -6.93 9.88 7.54
C MET A 84 -5.99 10.82 8.30
N PRO A 85 -5.98 10.85 9.65
CA PRO A 85 -5.04 11.71 10.37
C PRO A 85 -3.57 11.30 10.14
N LEU A 86 -3.27 10.02 9.92
CA LEU A 86 -1.93 9.57 9.59
C LEU A 86 -1.46 10.08 8.23
N VAL A 87 -2.31 10.00 7.20
CA VAL A 87 -2.01 10.55 5.87
C VAL A 87 -1.78 12.05 5.95
N LEU A 88 -2.69 12.79 6.62
CA LEU A 88 -2.55 14.24 6.79
C LEU A 88 -1.28 14.59 7.58
N GLY A 89 -0.99 13.85 8.64
CA GLY A 89 0.23 14.03 9.44
C GLY A 89 1.50 13.84 8.61
N ILE A 90 1.56 12.78 7.81
CA ILE A 90 2.70 12.54 6.91
C ILE A 90 2.83 13.68 5.87
N VAL A 91 1.73 14.07 5.22
CA VAL A 91 1.79 15.10 4.18
C VAL A 91 2.24 16.45 4.75
N LEU A 92 1.75 16.82 5.94
CA LEU A 92 2.08 18.10 6.56
C LEU A 92 3.47 18.12 7.21
N CYS A 93 3.87 17.04 7.86
CA CYS A 93 5.12 16.95 8.63
C CYS A 93 6.24 16.18 7.88
N ALA A 94 6.10 15.93 6.56
CA ALA A 94 7.09 15.17 5.80
C ALA A 94 8.51 15.75 5.91
N PRO A 95 8.74 17.09 5.81
CA PRO A 95 10.08 17.66 5.96
C PRO A 95 10.68 17.35 7.33
N GLU A 96 9.93 17.58 8.41
CA GLU A 96 10.39 17.33 9.77
C GLU A 96 10.68 15.85 10.03
N ILE A 97 9.82 14.97 9.52
CA ILE A 97 9.98 13.52 9.64
C ILE A 97 11.28 13.08 8.94
N ILE A 98 11.51 13.55 7.71
CA ILE A 98 12.73 13.21 6.96
C ILE A 98 13.96 13.76 7.66
N HIS A 99 13.94 15.05 8.07
CA HIS A 99 15.11 15.66 8.70
C HIS A 99 15.47 14.99 10.05
N ILE A 100 14.48 14.62 10.85
CA ILE A 100 14.71 13.99 12.14
C ILE A 100 15.23 12.54 11.98
N LEU A 101 14.65 11.78 11.04
CA LEU A 101 14.93 10.36 10.90
C LEU A 101 16.11 10.04 9.97
N LEU A 102 16.29 10.82 8.91
CA LEU A 102 17.25 10.54 7.84
C LEU A 102 18.28 11.66 7.62
N GLY A 103 18.01 12.85 8.15
CA GLY A 103 18.86 14.03 7.99
C GLY A 103 18.62 14.77 6.67
N THR A 104 19.25 15.95 6.53
CA THR A 104 19.10 16.86 5.39
C THR A 104 19.60 16.29 4.06
N ALA A 105 20.46 15.29 4.07
CA ALA A 105 20.90 14.60 2.86
C ALA A 105 19.75 13.88 2.11
N PHE A 106 18.60 13.66 2.77
CA PHE A 106 17.45 12.98 2.22
C PHE A 106 16.29 13.93 1.83
N ASP A 107 16.54 15.22 1.64
CA ASP A 107 15.51 16.20 1.26
C ASP A 107 14.71 15.78 0.02
N ARG A 108 15.34 15.11 -0.94
CA ARG A 108 14.67 14.57 -2.13
C ARG A 108 13.66 13.45 -1.83
N ALA A 109 13.71 12.84 -0.65
CA ALA A 109 12.73 11.84 -0.21
C ALA A 109 11.43 12.45 0.33
N ILE A 110 11.38 13.78 0.59
CA ILE A 110 10.21 14.47 1.12
C ILE A 110 9.02 14.34 0.16
N LEU A 111 9.22 14.68 -1.10
CA LEU A 111 8.15 14.65 -2.11
C LEU A 111 7.65 13.22 -2.39
N PRO A 112 8.49 12.20 -2.60
CA PRO A 112 8.05 10.81 -2.64
C PRO A 112 7.27 10.37 -1.40
N LEU A 113 7.66 10.80 -0.19
CA LEU A 113 6.95 10.48 1.05
C LEU A 113 5.53 11.06 1.04
N GLN A 114 5.38 12.31 0.63
CA GLN A 114 4.08 12.99 0.52
C GLN A 114 3.20 12.35 -0.56
N ILE A 115 3.75 12.09 -1.75
CA ILE A 115 3.02 11.45 -2.85
C ILE A 115 2.53 10.06 -2.44
N THR A 116 3.35 9.28 -1.78
CA THR A 116 3.00 7.90 -1.38
C THR A 116 2.21 7.81 -0.07
N ALA A 117 2.01 8.90 0.68
CA ALA A 117 1.21 8.90 1.90
C ALA A 117 -0.23 8.36 1.72
N PRO A 118 -0.99 8.67 0.65
CA PRO A 118 -2.31 8.09 0.41
C PRO A 118 -2.33 6.57 0.33
N LEU A 119 -1.19 5.90 0.06
CA LEU A 119 -1.08 4.43 0.11
C LEU A 119 -1.47 3.86 1.48
N ILE A 120 -1.27 4.61 2.56
CA ILE A 120 -1.66 4.19 3.90
C ILE A 120 -3.17 3.90 3.93
N LEU A 121 -3.98 4.77 3.34
CA LEU A 121 -5.43 4.57 3.23
C LEU A 121 -5.77 3.48 2.20
N ILE A 122 -5.23 3.57 1.00
CA ILE A 122 -5.55 2.69 -0.13
C ILE A 122 -5.21 1.23 0.19
N ILE A 123 -4.00 0.95 0.70
CA ILE A 123 -3.56 -0.41 1.03
C ILE A 123 -4.36 -0.97 2.21
N SER A 124 -4.64 -0.15 3.24
CA SER A 124 -5.46 -0.58 4.37
C SER A 124 -6.88 -0.96 3.94
N MET A 125 -7.49 -0.19 3.05
CA MET A 125 -8.79 -0.47 2.45
C MET A 125 -8.75 -1.73 1.56
N SER A 126 -7.76 -1.83 0.69
CA SER A 126 -7.55 -2.98 -0.17
C SER A 126 -7.31 -4.27 0.64
N GLY A 127 -6.66 -4.17 1.79
CA GLY A 127 -6.47 -5.29 2.72
C GLY A 127 -7.79 -5.87 3.21
N ILE A 128 -8.77 -5.04 3.59
CA ILE A 128 -10.10 -5.53 4.02
C ILE A 128 -10.90 -6.04 2.82
N PHE A 129 -11.18 -5.17 1.86
CA PHE A 129 -12.12 -5.51 0.78
C PHE A 129 -11.52 -6.46 -0.24
N GLY A 130 -10.26 -6.22 -0.63
CA GLY A 130 -9.58 -7.01 -1.64
C GLY A 130 -9.08 -8.35 -1.10
N PHE A 131 -8.44 -8.38 0.06
CA PHE A 131 -7.83 -9.61 0.55
C PHE A 131 -8.74 -10.35 1.53
N GLN A 132 -9.17 -9.74 2.62
CA GLN A 132 -9.85 -10.47 3.69
C GLN A 132 -11.27 -10.88 3.32
N VAL A 133 -12.07 -9.99 2.74
CA VAL A 133 -13.45 -10.31 2.35
C VAL A 133 -13.46 -11.32 1.21
N LEU A 134 -12.63 -11.14 0.16
CA LEU A 134 -12.58 -12.09 -0.94
C LEU A 134 -12.02 -13.45 -0.52
N SER A 135 -11.01 -13.49 0.36
CA SER A 135 -10.48 -14.76 0.88
C SER A 135 -11.48 -15.45 1.81
N ALA A 136 -12.22 -14.71 2.64
CA ALA A 136 -13.29 -15.29 3.48
C ALA A 136 -14.40 -15.96 2.63
N VAL A 137 -14.67 -15.42 1.44
CA VAL A 137 -15.65 -15.94 0.49
C VAL A 137 -15.05 -17.00 -0.48
N GLY A 138 -13.74 -17.27 -0.38
CA GLY A 138 -13.05 -18.24 -1.24
C GLY A 138 -12.79 -17.78 -2.68
N LYS A 139 -12.77 -16.46 -2.94
CA LYS A 139 -12.55 -15.86 -4.27
C LYS A 139 -11.09 -15.44 -4.51
N ASP A 140 -10.12 -16.26 -4.11
CA ASP A 140 -8.69 -15.96 -4.24
C ASP A 140 -8.23 -15.72 -5.69
N LYS A 141 -8.91 -16.31 -6.68
CA LYS A 141 -8.61 -16.07 -8.10
C LYS A 141 -8.85 -14.62 -8.52
N SER A 142 -9.87 -13.97 -7.96
CA SER A 142 -10.16 -12.57 -8.27
C SER A 142 -9.06 -11.65 -7.75
N ILE A 143 -8.48 -11.96 -6.58
CA ILE A 143 -7.35 -11.23 -6.01
C ILE A 143 -6.13 -11.34 -6.94
N LEU A 144 -5.83 -12.56 -7.41
CA LEU A 144 -4.71 -12.81 -8.32
C LEU A 144 -4.86 -12.03 -9.63
N ILE A 145 -6.04 -12.07 -10.24
CA ILE A 145 -6.31 -11.36 -11.51
C ILE A 145 -6.16 -9.85 -11.32
N SER A 146 -6.72 -9.30 -10.24
CA SER A 146 -6.58 -7.87 -9.94
C SER A 146 -5.11 -7.45 -9.74
N ALA A 147 -4.33 -8.27 -9.03
CA ALA A 147 -2.91 -8.02 -8.81
C ALA A 147 -2.10 -8.06 -10.13
N LEU A 148 -2.40 -9.01 -11.03
CA LEU A 148 -1.76 -9.09 -12.34
C LEU A 148 -2.09 -7.87 -13.21
N ILE A 149 -3.36 -7.43 -13.23
CA ILE A 149 -3.77 -6.24 -13.99
C ILE A 149 -3.04 -5.00 -13.43
N GLY A 150 -3.03 -4.81 -12.11
CA GLY A 150 -2.33 -3.71 -11.46
C GLY A 150 -0.82 -3.73 -11.79
N MET A 151 -0.19 -4.90 -11.75
CA MET A 151 1.21 -5.06 -12.11
C MET A 151 1.50 -4.64 -13.57
N PHE A 152 0.65 -5.02 -14.52
CA PHE A 152 0.79 -4.62 -15.93
C PHE A 152 0.67 -3.11 -16.12
N ILE A 153 -0.32 -2.49 -15.48
CA ILE A 153 -0.52 -1.04 -15.53
C ILE A 153 0.68 -0.32 -14.91
N SER A 154 1.15 -0.79 -13.74
CA SER A 154 2.31 -0.22 -13.05
C SER A 154 3.57 -0.26 -13.92
N ILE A 155 3.86 -1.37 -14.62
CA ILE A 155 5.02 -1.47 -15.52
C ILE A 155 4.93 -0.44 -16.66
N ILE A 156 3.76 -0.30 -17.30
CA ILE A 156 3.56 0.65 -18.40
C ILE A 156 3.77 2.09 -17.90
N CYS A 157 3.18 2.43 -16.76
CA CYS A 157 3.31 3.76 -16.17
C CYS A 157 4.74 4.04 -15.71
N ALA A 158 5.44 3.05 -15.13
CA ALA A 158 6.82 3.20 -14.70
C ALA A 158 7.77 3.51 -15.87
N ILE A 159 7.63 2.81 -17.00
CA ILE A 159 8.45 3.05 -18.19
C ILE A 159 8.30 4.48 -18.72
N GLN A 160 7.11 5.10 -18.54
CA GLN A 160 6.85 6.47 -19.00
C GLN A 160 7.24 7.53 -17.95
N LEU A 161 6.95 7.29 -16.67
CA LEU A 161 7.09 8.31 -15.62
C LEU A 161 8.47 8.31 -14.95
N VAL A 162 9.10 7.15 -14.77
CA VAL A 162 10.37 7.04 -14.07
C VAL A 162 11.52 7.75 -14.82
N PRO A 163 11.69 7.64 -16.15
CA PRO A 163 12.76 8.35 -16.86
C PRO A 163 12.66 9.88 -16.76
N THR A 164 11.42 10.40 -16.62
CA THR A 164 11.16 11.84 -16.59
C THR A 164 11.21 12.41 -15.17
N PHE A 165 10.63 11.70 -14.20
CA PHE A 165 10.42 12.19 -12.83
C PHE A 165 11.22 11.42 -11.77
N LYS A 166 12.03 10.42 -12.15
CA LYS A 166 12.87 9.60 -11.26
C LYS A 166 12.06 9.06 -10.06
N GLU A 167 12.52 9.33 -8.82
CA GLU A 167 11.88 8.91 -7.57
C GLU A 167 10.41 9.35 -7.45
N ASN A 168 10.08 10.54 -7.95
CA ASN A 168 8.69 11.04 -7.95
C ASN A 168 7.83 10.27 -8.96
N GLY A 169 8.41 9.89 -10.10
CA GLY A 169 7.74 9.06 -11.10
C GLY A 169 7.37 7.69 -10.52
N ALA A 170 8.28 7.04 -9.81
CA ALA A 170 8.01 5.79 -9.12
C ALA A 170 6.93 5.95 -8.01
N ALA A 171 6.96 7.08 -7.28
CA ALA A 171 5.95 7.38 -6.26
C ALA A 171 4.54 7.57 -6.84
N ILE A 172 4.42 8.13 -8.03
CA ILE A 172 3.13 8.25 -8.74
C ILE A 172 2.69 6.89 -9.27
N THR A 173 3.61 6.11 -9.83
CA THR A 173 3.30 4.79 -10.42
C THR A 173 2.70 3.83 -9.39
N ILE A 174 3.19 3.81 -8.16
CA ILE A 174 2.66 2.91 -7.12
C ILE A 174 1.27 3.31 -6.63
N LEU A 175 0.82 4.55 -6.88
CA LEU A 175 -0.52 5.02 -6.55
C LEU A 175 -1.59 4.62 -7.57
N LEU A 176 -1.18 4.34 -8.81
CA LEU A 176 -2.06 3.97 -9.93
C LEU A 176 -2.35 2.49 -9.95
#